data_1b4ebf452a11fd44c7ac391a56226cc8
#
_entry.id   1b4ebf452a11fd44c7ac391a56226cc8
#
_cell.length_a   1.000
_cell.length_b   1.000
_cell.length_c   1.000
_cell.angle_alpha   90.00
_cell.angle_beta   90.00
_cell.angle_gamma   90.00
#
_symmetry.space_group_name_H-M   'P 1'
#
loop_
_entity.id
_entity.type
_entity.pdbx_description
1 polymer ?
#
loop_
_entity_poly.entity_id
_entity_poly.type
_entity_poly.pdbx_seq_one_letter_code
_entity_poly.pdbx_strand_id
1 'polypeptide(L)'
;MLGDVSQARVLDLYAGSGALGIEALSRGAQSALFVESDPRAVAVIRRNLTELGAEGEVRRQDVVRFLRTAAAESSTAVRTTGTAFDLVFCDPPYDLAPSPAEALTEHLPAVTSEDARIVTESDKRIPLELPLPLLRERTYGDTRIAIH
;
A
#
# COMPACT_ATOMS: atom_id res chain seq x y z
N MET A 1 -9.43 10.97 -8.17
CA MET A 1 -8.42 10.22 -8.95
C MET A 1 -8.52 8.70 -8.80
N LEU A 2 -8.75 8.21 -7.60
CA LEU A 2 -8.88 6.77 -7.34
C LEU A 2 -10.25 6.18 -7.69
N GLY A 3 -11.25 7.00 -7.88
CA GLY A 3 -12.62 6.56 -8.03
C GLY A 3 -13.22 6.07 -6.71
N ASP A 4 -14.16 5.14 -6.81
CA ASP A 4 -14.84 4.59 -5.64
C ASP A 4 -13.92 3.58 -4.91
N VAL A 5 -13.71 3.83 -3.62
CA VAL A 5 -12.94 2.94 -2.72
C VAL A 5 -13.83 2.26 -1.68
N SER A 6 -15.15 2.39 -1.81
CA SER A 6 -16.12 1.75 -0.92
C SER A 6 -15.89 0.24 -0.89
N GLN A 7 -15.89 -0.32 0.31
CA GLN A 7 -15.68 -1.75 0.56
C GLN A 7 -14.32 -2.30 0.13
N ALA A 8 -13.36 -1.46 -0.30
CA ALA A 8 -12.02 -1.90 -0.65
C ALA A 8 -11.26 -2.36 0.59
N ARG A 9 -10.47 -3.41 0.43
CA ARG A 9 -9.46 -3.83 1.40
C ARG A 9 -8.15 -3.16 1.02
N VAL A 10 -7.64 -2.32 1.90
CA VAL A 10 -6.51 -1.42 1.62
C VAL A 10 -5.24 -1.94 2.28
N LEU A 11 -4.15 -1.93 1.52
CA LEU A 11 -2.79 -2.15 2.00
C LEU A 11 -1.99 -0.87 1.80
N ASP A 12 -1.53 -0.28 2.90
CA ASP A 12 -0.73 0.95 2.89
C ASP A 12 0.72 0.61 3.24
N LEU A 13 1.55 0.49 2.21
CA LEU A 13 2.98 0.16 2.32
C LEU A 13 3.80 1.43 2.46
N TYR A 14 4.82 1.39 3.34
CA TYR A 14 5.57 2.58 3.73
C TYR A 14 4.64 3.67 4.25
N ALA A 15 3.78 3.29 5.17
CA ALA A 15 2.58 4.06 5.53
C ALA A 15 2.87 5.44 6.15
N GLY A 16 4.03 5.65 6.75
CA GLY A 16 4.40 6.93 7.37
C GLY A 16 3.42 7.33 8.47
N SER A 17 2.68 8.42 8.24
CA SER A 17 1.61 8.87 9.15
C SER A 17 0.30 8.09 9.01
N GLY A 18 0.19 7.26 7.98
CA GLY A 18 -1.03 6.53 7.64
C GLY A 18 -2.09 7.36 6.91
N ALA A 19 -1.73 8.55 6.41
CA ALA A 19 -2.70 9.47 5.81
C ALA A 19 -3.49 8.86 4.66
N LEU A 20 -2.85 8.11 3.77
CA LEU A 20 -3.51 7.51 2.60
C LEU A 20 -4.51 6.42 3.00
N GLY A 21 -4.11 5.49 3.84
CA GLY A 21 -4.98 4.42 4.32
C GLY A 21 -6.13 4.94 5.18
N ILE A 22 -5.87 5.94 6.01
CA ILE A 22 -6.90 6.60 6.84
C ILE A 22 -7.91 7.34 5.95
N GLU A 23 -7.45 8.05 4.93
CA GLU A 23 -8.34 8.71 3.96
C GLU A 23 -9.23 7.69 3.25
N ALA A 24 -8.67 6.54 2.86
CA ALA A 24 -9.45 5.46 2.26
C ALA A 24 -10.53 4.93 3.21
N LEU A 25 -10.20 4.75 4.49
CA LEU A 25 -11.18 4.34 5.51
C LEU A 25 -12.30 5.39 5.65
N SER A 26 -11.96 6.68 5.65
CA SER A 26 -12.95 7.76 5.73
C SER A 26 -13.89 7.81 4.52
N ARG A 27 -13.45 7.26 3.39
CA ARG A 27 -14.24 7.15 2.15
C ARG A 27 -14.97 5.82 1.99
N GLY A 28 -15.02 5.01 3.03
CA GLY A 28 -15.81 3.79 3.07
C GLY A 28 -15.06 2.50 2.76
N ALA A 29 -13.73 2.50 2.74
CA ALA A 29 -12.97 1.27 2.63
C ALA A 29 -13.34 0.30 3.76
N GLN A 30 -13.38 -0.97 3.46
CA GLN A 30 -13.76 -2.01 4.41
C GLN A 30 -12.74 -2.19 5.51
N SER A 31 -11.46 -2.13 5.16
CA SER A 31 -10.35 -2.34 6.09
C SER A 31 -9.08 -1.69 5.55
N ALA A 32 -8.14 -1.44 6.44
CA ALA A 32 -6.80 -0.99 6.07
C ALA A 32 -5.76 -1.68 6.94
N LEU A 33 -4.70 -2.16 6.29
CA LEU A 33 -3.50 -2.66 6.91
C LEU A 33 -2.35 -1.72 6.59
N PHE A 34 -1.74 -1.18 7.63
CA PHE A 34 -0.60 -0.26 7.52
C PHE A 34 0.69 -1.03 7.81
N VAL A 35 1.64 -0.97 6.91
CA VAL A 35 2.97 -1.58 7.09
C VAL A 35 4.02 -0.48 7.12
N GLU A 36 4.71 -0.36 8.23
CA GLU A 36 5.69 0.68 8.49
C GLU A 36 6.79 0.15 9.40
N SER A 37 8.06 0.42 9.08
CA SER A 37 9.19 -0.07 9.87
C SER A 37 9.61 0.88 11.00
N ASP A 38 9.39 2.19 10.84
CA ASP A 38 9.79 3.18 11.83
C ASP A 38 8.82 3.16 13.03
N PRO A 39 9.30 2.88 14.25
CA PRO A 39 8.45 2.84 15.44
C PRO A 39 7.78 4.17 15.77
N ARG A 40 8.41 5.29 15.41
CA ARG A 40 7.82 6.62 15.61
C ARG A 40 6.63 6.84 14.67
N ALA A 41 6.78 6.46 13.41
CA ALA A 41 5.70 6.53 12.43
C ALA A 41 4.55 5.59 12.83
N VAL A 42 4.84 4.38 13.27
CA VAL A 42 3.84 3.43 13.77
C VAL A 42 3.03 4.05 14.93
N ALA A 43 3.68 4.71 15.88
CA ALA A 43 3.00 5.38 16.98
C ALA A 43 2.07 6.50 16.47
N VAL A 44 2.49 7.25 15.46
CA VAL A 44 1.68 8.31 14.83
C VAL A 44 0.44 7.71 14.14
N ILE A 45 0.60 6.60 13.41
CA ILE A 45 -0.54 5.93 12.76
C ILE A 45 -1.56 5.50 13.81
N ARG A 46 -1.13 4.84 14.86
CA ARG A 46 -2.02 4.37 15.93
C ARG A 46 -2.76 5.52 16.60
N ARG A 47 -2.07 6.63 16.87
CA ARG A 47 -2.68 7.83 17.43
C ARG A 47 -3.71 8.42 16.48
N ASN A 48 -3.38 8.55 15.19
CA ASN A 48 -4.30 9.09 14.19
C ASN A 48 -5.56 8.24 14.04
N LEU A 49 -5.44 6.91 14.05
CA LEU A 49 -6.58 6.01 14.03
C LEU A 49 -7.48 6.21 15.25
N THR A 50 -6.90 6.30 16.43
CA THR A 50 -7.63 6.52 17.68
C THR A 50 -8.36 7.85 17.69
N GLU A 51 -7.68 8.94 17.31
CA GLU A 51 -8.26 10.28 17.28
C GLU A 51 -9.44 10.41 16.30
N LEU A 52 -9.38 9.69 15.20
CA LEU A 52 -10.43 9.70 14.17
C LEU A 52 -11.52 8.64 14.40
N GLY A 53 -11.37 7.81 15.42
CA GLY A 53 -12.30 6.72 15.68
C GLY A 53 -12.32 5.66 14.56
N ALA A 54 -11.24 5.55 13.80
CA ALA A 54 -11.11 4.59 12.72
C ALA A 54 -10.43 3.30 13.22
N GLU A 55 -10.84 2.16 12.66
CA GLU A 55 -10.25 0.87 12.95
C GLU A 55 -9.33 0.45 11.79
N GLY A 56 -8.10 0.10 12.13
CA GLY A 56 -7.11 -0.40 11.18
C GLY A 56 -6.08 -1.27 11.88
N GLU A 57 -5.44 -2.14 11.14
CA GLU A 57 -4.34 -2.96 11.63
C GLU A 57 -3.01 -2.28 11.28
N VAL A 58 -2.10 -2.21 12.24
CA VAL A 58 -0.77 -1.61 12.04
C VAL A 58 0.28 -2.66 12.31
N ARG A 59 1.17 -2.89 11.35
CA ARG A 59 2.33 -3.78 11.48
C ARG A 59 3.62 -3.00 11.42
N ARG A 60 4.38 -3.09 12.48
CA ARG A 60 5.75 -2.61 12.50
C ARG A 60 6.64 -3.67 11.87
N GLN A 61 6.92 -3.51 10.60
CA GLN A 61 7.70 -4.48 9.83
C GLN A 61 8.32 -3.81 8.59
N ASP A 62 9.46 -4.31 8.14
CA ASP A 62 10.00 -3.97 6.83
C ASP A 62 9.04 -4.45 5.73
N VAL A 63 8.77 -3.59 4.74
CA VAL A 63 7.78 -3.86 3.70
C VAL A 63 8.16 -5.09 2.87
N VAL A 64 9.42 -5.21 2.46
CA VAL A 64 9.86 -6.36 1.65
C VAL A 64 9.68 -7.67 2.42
N ARG A 65 10.04 -7.66 3.69
CA ARG A 65 9.85 -8.82 4.57
C ARG A 65 8.39 -9.18 4.77
N PHE A 66 7.54 -8.16 4.97
CA PHE A 66 6.09 -8.35 5.05
C PHE A 66 5.56 -9.01 3.78
N LEU A 67 5.93 -8.49 2.60
CA LEU A 67 5.47 -9.03 1.32
C LEU A 67 5.89 -10.48 1.10
N ARG A 68 7.11 -10.82 1.42
CA ARG A 68 7.59 -12.20 1.32
C ARG A 68 6.78 -13.15 2.19
N THR A 69 6.56 -12.79 3.44
CA THR A 69 5.79 -13.59 4.38
C THR A 69 4.33 -13.72 3.95
N ALA A 70 3.70 -12.59 3.60
CA ALA A 70 2.32 -12.57 3.17
C ALA A 70 2.09 -13.37 1.88
N ALA A 71 3.00 -13.27 0.91
CA ALA A 71 2.92 -14.03 -0.33
C ALA A 71 3.06 -15.54 -0.08
N ALA A 72 3.97 -15.95 0.80
CA ALA A 72 4.15 -17.36 1.16
C ALA A 72 2.90 -17.94 1.85
N GLU A 73 2.29 -17.18 2.77
CA GLU A 73 1.06 -17.58 3.45
C GLU A 73 -0.15 -17.60 2.51
N SER A 74 -0.16 -16.73 1.50
CA SER A 74 -1.28 -16.54 0.58
C SER A 74 -1.39 -17.60 -0.50
N SER A 75 -0.36 -18.41 -0.72
CA SER A 75 -0.29 -19.34 -1.85
C SER A 75 -1.44 -20.37 -1.88
N THR A 76 -2.16 -20.54 -0.77
CA THR A 76 -3.29 -21.47 -0.68
C THR A 76 -4.58 -20.82 -0.11
N ALA A 77 -4.48 -19.90 0.83
CA ALA A 77 -5.61 -19.40 1.62
C ALA A 77 -6.29 -18.16 1.03
N VAL A 78 -5.55 -17.25 0.38
CA VAL A 78 -6.08 -15.96 -0.09
C VAL A 78 -7.07 -16.12 -1.23
N ARG A 79 -6.85 -17.08 -2.10
CA ARG A 79 -7.75 -17.36 -3.22
C ARG A 79 -9.09 -17.96 -2.77
N THR A 80 -9.11 -18.57 -1.59
CA THR A 80 -10.28 -19.27 -1.08
C THR A 80 -11.12 -18.45 -0.09
N THR A 81 -10.50 -17.45 0.59
CA THR A 81 -11.15 -16.72 1.68
C THR A 81 -11.49 -15.27 1.36
N GLY A 82 -11.15 -14.78 0.18
CA GLY A 82 -11.41 -13.39 -0.20
C GLY A 82 -10.67 -12.36 0.65
N THR A 83 -9.48 -12.68 1.14
CA THR A 83 -8.65 -11.80 1.97
C THR A 83 -7.65 -10.96 1.16
N ALA A 84 -7.74 -10.99 -0.17
CA ALA A 84 -6.87 -10.22 -1.05
C ALA A 84 -7.13 -8.71 -0.95
N PHE A 85 -6.07 -7.92 -1.08
CA PHE A 85 -6.19 -6.46 -1.08
C PHE A 85 -6.67 -5.95 -2.45
N ASP A 86 -7.56 -4.97 -2.42
CA ASP A 86 -8.15 -4.36 -3.62
C ASP A 86 -7.48 -3.04 -4.00
N LEU A 87 -6.82 -2.40 -3.04
CA LEU A 87 -6.14 -1.13 -3.21
C LEU A 87 -4.83 -1.15 -2.42
N VAL A 88 -3.74 -0.89 -3.11
CA VAL A 88 -2.41 -0.82 -2.49
C VAL A 88 -1.84 0.57 -2.71
N PHE A 89 -1.45 1.22 -1.62
CA PHE A 89 -0.62 2.42 -1.66
C PHE A 89 0.83 2.04 -1.43
N CYS A 90 1.73 2.62 -2.20
CA CYS A 90 3.17 2.39 -2.07
C CYS A 90 3.93 3.69 -2.29
N ASP A 91 4.43 4.26 -1.20
CA ASP A 91 5.19 5.52 -1.18
C ASP A 91 6.54 5.28 -0.48
N PRO A 92 7.46 4.54 -1.12
CA PRO A 92 8.75 4.27 -0.50
C PRO A 92 9.62 5.54 -0.45
N PRO A 93 10.56 5.61 0.51
CA PRO A 93 11.60 6.63 0.47
C PRO A 93 12.31 6.59 -0.89
N TYR A 94 12.42 7.74 -1.58
CA TYR A 94 12.96 7.79 -2.94
C TYR A 94 14.47 7.49 -3.03
N ASP A 95 15.17 7.52 -1.91
CA ASP A 95 16.59 7.15 -1.79
C ASP A 95 16.80 5.71 -1.31
N LEU A 96 15.72 4.92 -1.25
CA LEU A 96 15.79 3.55 -0.77
C LEU A 96 16.58 2.66 -1.74
N ALA A 97 17.65 2.05 -1.23
CA ALA A 97 18.48 1.13 -1.98
C ALA A 97 18.67 -0.19 -1.20
N PRO A 98 18.40 -1.36 -1.81
CA PRO A 98 17.91 -1.52 -3.18
C PRO A 98 16.46 -1.05 -3.35
N SER A 99 16.06 -0.76 -4.59
CA SER A 99 14.68 -0.39 -4.91
C SER A 99 13.70 -1.50 -4.52
N PRO A 100 12.52 -1.17 -3.98
CA PRO A 100 11.50 -2.16 -3.68
C PRO A 100 10.78 -2.72 -4.91
N ALA A 101 11.04 -2.20 -6.10
CA ALA A 101 10.32 -2.56 -7.32
C ALA A 101 10.30 -4.06 -7.60
N GLU A 102 11.43 -4.74 -7.44
CA GLU A 102 11.53 -6.18 -7.67
C GLU A 102 10.66 -6.98 -6.70
N ALA A 103 10.72 -6.67 -5.41
CA ALA A 103 9.92 -7.34 -4.40
C ALA A 103 8.41 -7.08 -4.59
N LEU A 104 8.04 -5.86 -4.95
CA LEU A 104 6.65 -5.50 -5.27
C LEU A 104 6.16 -6.30 -6.47
N THR A 105 6.96 -6.36 -7.53
CA THR A 105 6.63 -7.11 -8.75
C THR A 105 6.43 -8.60 -8.47
N GLU A 106 7.31 -9.17 -7.68
CA GLU A 106 7.29 -10.61 -7.37
C GLU A 106 6.13 -11.00 -6.44
N HIS A 107 5.85 -10.19 -5.43
CA HIS A 107 4.99 -10.60 -4.33
C HIS A 107 3.58 -9.99 -4.31
N LEU A 108 3.37 -8.79 -4.88
CA LEU A 108 2.04 -8.17 -4.87
C LEU A 108 0.95 -9.02 -5.52
N PRO A 109 1.20 -9.68 -6.67
CA PRO A 109 0.15 -10.48 -7.29
C PRO A 109 -0.44 -11.58 -6.39
N ALA A 110 0.34 -12.11 -5.47
CA ALA A 110 -0.10 -13.14 -4.54
C ALA A 110 -1.03 -12.62 -3.44
N VAL A 111 -1.01 -11.32 -3.15
CA VAL A 111 -1.76 -10.70 -2.05
C VAL A 111 -2.85 -9.75 -2.51
N THR A 112 -3.00 -9.54 -3.81
CA THR A 112 -3.97 -8.61 -4.38
C THR A 112 -5.06 -9.33 -5.16
N SER A 113 -6.25 -8.72 -5.25
CA SER A 113 -7.33 -9.19 -6.12
C SER A 113 -6.98 -8.93 -7.60
N GLU A 114 -7.72 -9.58 -8.52
CA GLU A 114 -7.49 -9.44 -9.96
C GLU A 114 -7.64 -8.00 -10.44
N ASP A 115 -8.62 -7.27 -9.88
CA ASP A 115 -8.92 -5.88 -10.25
C ASP A 115 -8.26 -4.87 -9.31
N ALA A 116 -7.27 -5.29 -8.54
CA ALA A 116 -6.59 -4.41 -7.59
C ALA A 116 -5.92 -3.24 -8.28
N ARG A 117 -6.02 -2.08 -7.65
CA ARG A 117 -5.31 -0.87 -8.06
C ARG A 117 -4.09 -0.69 -7.18
N ILE A 118 -2.95 -0.44 -7.80
CA ILE A 118 -1.70 -0.19 -7.11
C ILE A 118 -1.28 1.25 -7.40
N VAL A 119 -1.26 2.06 -6.36
CA VAL A 119 -0.93 3.48 -6.43
C VAL A 119 0.48 3.66 -5.91
N THR A 120 1.39 4.07 -6.78
CA THR A 120 2.77 4.35 -6.41
C THR A 120 3.00 5.86 -6.40
N GLU A 121 3.78 6.31 -5.42
CA GLU A 121 4.31 7.66 -5.35
C GLU A 121 5.83 7.60 -5.40
N SER A 122 6.44 8.45 -6.20
CA SER A 122 7.90 8.51 -6.36
C SER A 122 8.33 9.90 -6.80
N ASP A 123 9.63 10.20 -6.67
CA ASP A 123 10.21 11.38 -7.31
C ASP A 123 10.20 11.17 -8.83
N LYS A 124 9.78 12.19 -9.59
CA LYS A 124 9.71 12.10 -11.06
C LYS A 124 11.06 11.82 -11.72
N ARG A 125 12.16 12.16 -11.02
CA ARG A 125 13.54 11.94 -11.51
C ARG A 125 14.02 10.53 -11.24
N ILE A 126 13.42 9.85 -10.27
CA ILE A 126 13.74 8.47 -9.89
C ILE A 126 12.40 7.72 -9.77
N PRO A 127 11.71 7.48 -10.90
CA PRO A 127 10.38 6.88 -10.86
C PRO A 127 10.45 5.42 -10.38
N LEU A 128 9.47 5.04 -9.57
CA LEU A 128 9.25 3.65 -9.23
C LEU A 128 8.51 3.01 -10.41
N GLU A 129 9.20 2.21 -11.17
CA GLU A 129 8.64 1.50 -12.33
C GLU A 129 8.23 0.08 -11.92
N LEU A 130 6.98 -0.26 -12.20
CA LEU A 130 6.47 -1.61 -12.05
C LEU A 130 6.08 -2.15 -13.43
N PRO A 131 6.39 -3.41 -13.75
CA PRO A 131 6.00 -4.04 -15.02
C PRO A 131 4.52 -4.44 -15.02
N LEU A 132 3.66 -3.51 -14.61
CA LEU A 132 2.22 -3.65 -14.57
C LEU A 132 1.61 -2.64 -15.53
N PRO A 133 0.43 -2.92 -16.10
CA PRO A 133 -0.25 -1.95 -16.96
C PRO A 133 -0.46 -0.63 -16.24
N LEU A 134 0.01 0.46 -16.84
CA LEU A 134 -0.18 1.80 -16.32
C LEU A 134 -1.58 2.29 -16.72
N LEU A 135 -2.44 2.52 -15.74
CA LEU A 135 -3.81 3.00 -15.98
C LEU A 135 -3.86 4.52 -16.01
N ARG A 136 -3.12 5.18 -15.14
CA ARG A 136 -3.09 6.63 -15.03
C ARG A 136 -1.80 7.11 -14.39
N GLU A 137 -1.34 8.25 -14.84
CA GLU A 137 -0.17 8.91 -14.29
C GLU A 137 -0.42 10.41 -14.15
N ARG A 138 0.09 11.00 -13.07
CA ARG A 138 0.10 12.44 -12.86
C ARG A 138 1.38 12.86 -12.15
N THR A 139 1.85 14.07 -12.47
CA THR A 139 3.00 14.68 -11.83
C THR A 139 2.58 15.98 -11.16
N TYR A 140 2.96 16.14 -9.91
CA TYR A 140 2.73 17.33 -9.10
C TYR A 140 4.09 17.83 -8.60
N GLY A 141 4.60 18.94 -9.17
CA GLY A 141 5.95 19.40 -8.83
C GLY A 141 7.00 18.32 -9.15
N ASP A 142 7.67 17.80 -8.13
CA ASP A 142 8.65 16.72 -8.26
C ASP A 142 8.09 15.33 -7.96
N THR A 143 6.83 15.25 -7.59
CA THR A 143 6.16 13.99 -7.23
C THR A 143 5.41 13.40 -8.42
N ARG A 144 5.68 12.13 -8.71
CA ARG A 144 4.97 11.33 -9.69
C ARG A 144 4.04 10.35 -8.98
N ILE A 145 2.77 10.34 -9.37
CA ILE A 145 1.78 9.36 -8.92
C ILE A 145 1.38 8.50 -10.10
N ALA A 146 1.51 7.20 -9.96
CA ALA A 146 1.13 6.23 -10.98
C ALA A 146 0.11 5.24 -10.41
N ILE A 147 -0.89 4.89 -11.22
CA ILE A 147 -1.91 3.89 -10.88
C ILE A 147 -1.80 2.75 -11.88
N HIS A 148 -1.62 1.56 -11.36
CA HIS A 148 -1.52 0.32 -12.11
C HIS A 148 -2.71 -0.58 -11.84
#